data_26ab16fac9c45553c770e53e450daa2d
#
_entry.id   26ab16fac9c45553c770e53e450daa2d
#
_cell.length_a   1.000
_cell.length_b   1.000
_cell.length_c   1.000
_cell.angle_alpha   90.00
_cell.angle_beta   90.00
_cell.angle_gamma   90.00
#
_symmetry.space_group_name_H-M   'P 1'
#
loop_
_entity.id
_entity.type
_entity.pdbx_description
1 polymer ?
#
loop_
_entity_poly.entity_id
_entity_poly.type
_entity_poly.pdbx_seq_one_letter_code
_entity_poly.pdbx_strand_id
1 'polypeptide(L)'
;MPQWRHRIAALLLACAAPFLAATAAMAQGAADNSIQSITSTQQAGAEVVRIEMAAPLAAVPNGFAVQTPPRVALDLPAVGNALGKSVVDINQGNLRSVAIAQAGDRTRLVLNLRQSSSYRAELQGKVLVVVLENNAAPGMAASTGEPVHFAAAQNR
;
A
#
# COMPACT_ATOMS: atom_id res chain seq x y z
N MET A 1 -48.11 -78.53 5.16
CA MET A 1 -47.54 -79.01 6.43
C MET A 1 -46.05 -79.17 6.20
N PRO A 2 -45.24 -78.89 7.16
CA PRO A 2 -45.12 -77.69 8.02
C PRO A 2 -43.78 -76.94 7.77
N GLN A 3 -43.83 -75.67 8.11
CA GLN A 3 -43.19 -75.11 9.29
C GLN A 3 -41.64 -75.31 9.42
N TRP A 4 -40.93 -74.32 9.57
CA TRP A 4 -40.07 -73.91 10.68
C TRP A 4 -39.06 -72.91 10.20
N ARG A 5 -39.29 -71.63 10.51
CA ARG A 5 -38.75 -70.96 11.72
C ARG A 5 -37.29 -71.25 11.95
N HIS A 6 -36.50 -70.28 11.74
CA HIS A 6 -35.48 -69.76 12.69
C HIS A 6 -34.94 -68.43 12.17
N ARG A 7 -35.36 -67.49 12.77
CA ARG A 7 -34.71 -66.40 13.52
C ARG A 7 -33.23 -66.63 13.69
N ILE A 8 -32.38 -65.83 13.04
CA ILE A 8 -31.08 -65.36 13.60
C ILE A 8 -30.98 -63.92 13.27
N ALA A 9 -31.17 -63.11 14.31
CA ALA A 9 -30.75 -61.72 14.33
C ALA A 9 -29.23 -61.66 14.37
N ALA A 10 -28.64 -61.19 13.33
CA ALA A 10 -27.24 -60.77 13.36
C ALA A 10 -27.19 -59.26 13.37
N LEU A 11 -27.01 -58.75 14.56
CA LEU A 11 -26.74 -57.37 14.88
C LEU A 11 -25.31 -57.04 14.41
N LEU A 12 -25.15 -56.54 13.22
CA LEU A 12 -23.89 -55.95 12.80
C LEU A 12 -23.92 -54.46 13.09
N LEU A 13 -23.37 -54.14 14.24
CA LEU A 13 -23.06 -52.79 14.67
C LEU A 13 -21.93 -52.25 13.80
N ALA A 14 -22.28 -51.59 12.69
CA ALA A 14 -21.34 -50.87 11.89
C ALA A 14 -21.05 -49.53 12.58
N CYS A 15 -19.92 -49.48 13.30
CA CYS A 15 -19.34 -48.23 13.77
C CYS A 15 -18.89 -47.40 12.55
N ALA A 16 -19.79 -46.59 12.04
CA ALA A 16 -19.41 -45.50 11.14
C ALA A 16 -18.80 -44.38 11.99
N ALA A 17 -17.49 -44.37 12.09
CA ALA A 17 -16.78 -43.22 12.62
C ALA A 17 -16.88 -42.06 11.60
N PRO A 18 -17.45 -40.90 11.96
CA PRO A 18 -17.36 -39.75 11.11
C PRO A 18 -15.90 -39.25 11.17
N PHE A 19 -15.18 -39.43 10.07
CA PHE A 19 -13.92 -38.75 9.82
C PHE A 19 -14.27 -37.26 9.70
N LEU A 20 -14.17 -36.54 10.81
CA LEU A 20 -14.11 -35.08 10.78
C LEU A 20 -12.78 -34.70 10.11
N ALA A 21 -12.81 -34.55 8.82
CA ALA A 21 -11.77 -33.81 8.12
C ALA A 21 -11.87 -32.35 8.58
N ALA A 22 -11.11 -32.01 9.60
CA ALA A 22 -10.84 -30.63 9.95
C ALA A 22 -10.06 -30.03 8.79
N THR A 23 -10.75 -29.44 7.83
CA THR A 23 -10.16 -28.51 6.89
C THR A 23 -9.69 -27.32 7.72
N ALA A 24 -8.41 -27.33 8.09
CA ALA A 24 -7.74 -26.14 8.56
C ALA A 24 -7.78 -25.14 7.40
N ALA A 25 -8.81 -24.31 7.38
CA ALA A 25 -8.79 -23.10 6.59
C ALA A 25 -7.59 -22.31 7.08
N MET A 26 -6.51 -22.34 6.31
CA MET A 26 -5.42 -21.38 6.44
C MET A 26 -6.09 -20.03 6.26
N ALA A 27 -6.40 -19.38 7.36
CA ALA A 27 -6.72 -17.97 7.37
C ALA A 27 -5.44 -17.28 6.90
N GLN A 28 -5.33 -17.10 5.58
CA GLN A 28 -4.44 -16.10 5.03
C GLN A 28 -4.94 -14.82 5.65
N GLY A 29 -4.16 -14.27 6.56
CA GLY A 29 -4.47 -12.98 7.17
C GLY A 29 -4.64 -11.98 6.05
N ALA A 30 -5.90 -11.72 5.69
CA ALA A 30 -6.21 -10.60 4.84
C ALA A 30 -5.67 -9.38 5.58
N ALA A 31 -4.77 -8.65 4.96
CA ALA A 31 -4.32 -7.40 5.51
C ALA A 31 -5.60 -6.59 5.83
N ASP A 32 -5.73 -6.11 7.07
CA ASP A 32 -6.93 -5.39 7.53
C ASP A 32 -7.19 -4.12 6.70
N ASN A 33 -6.23 -3.72 5.87
CA ASN A 33 -6.30 -2.60 4.96
C ASN A 33 -5.79 -3.01 3.57
N SER A 34 -6.26 -2.32 2.53
CA SER A 34 -5.86 -2.60 1.15
C SER A 34 -5.98 -1.37 0.26
N ILE A 35 -5.15 -1.31 -0.77
CA ILE A 35 -5.21 -0.27 -1.80
C ILE A 35 -6.42 -0.54 -2.70
N GLN A 36 -7.32 0.45 -2.78
CA GLN A 36 -8.56 0.39 -3.56
C GLN A 36 -8.44 1.10 -4.90
N SER A 37 -7.78 2.26 -4.93
CA SER A 37 -7.56 3.01 -6.15
C SER A 37 -6.26 3.82 -6.11
N ILE A 38 -5.71 4.10 -7.28
CA ILE A 38 -4.58 5.00 -7.48
C ILE A 38 -4.93 5.94 -8.62
N THR A 39 -4.92 7.24 -8.35
CA THR A 39 -5.19 8.29 -9.33
C THR A 39 -4.11 9.36 -9.25
N SER A 40 -3.87 10.06 -10.36
CA SER A 40 -2.94 11.19 -10.41
C SER A 40 -3.64 12.39 -11.06
N THR A 41 -3.34 13.56 -10.53
CA THR A 41 -3.81 14.84 -11.06
C THR A 41 -2.68 15.86 -10.99
N GLN A 42 -2.67 16.82 -11.92
CA GLN A 42 -1.74 17.95 -11.85
C GLN A 42 -2.44 19.15 -11.21
N GLN A 43 -1.81 19.74 -10.19
CA GLN A 43 -2.30 20.91 -9.49
C GLN A 43 -1.13 21.90 -9.26
N ALA A 44 -1.30 23.12 -9.73
CA ALA A 44 -0.33 24.19 -9.53
C ALA A 44 1.15 23.83 -9.88
N GLY A 45 1.34 23.05 -10.95
CA GLY A 45 2.67 22.60 -11.40
C GLY A 45 3.26 21.42 -10.63
N ALA A 46 2.60 20.94 -9.59
CA ALA A 46 2.95 19.70 -8.89
C ALA A 46 2.04 18.56 -9.33
N GLU A 47 2.53 17.36 -9.27
CA GLU A 47 1.72 16.17 -9.52
C GLU A 47 1.25 15.57 -8.19
N VAL A 48 -0.05 15.39 -8.05
CA VAL A 48 -0.69 14.89 -6.85
C VAL A 48 -1.20 13.48 -7.12
N VAL A 49 -0.58 12.51 -6.48
CA VAL A 49 -0.98 11.09 -6.55
C VAL A 49 -1.83 10.77 -5.33
N ARG A 50 -3.04 10.29 -5.55
CA ARG A 50 -3.98 9.90 -4.52
C ARG A 50 -4.10 8.38 -4.51
N ILE A 51 -3.81 7.80 -3.36
CA ILE A 51 -3.89 6.36 -3.14
C ILE A 51 -4.98 6.13 -2.10
N GLU A 52 -6.12 5.65 -2.54
CA GLU A 52 -7.25 5.35 -1.67
C GLU A 52 -7.11 3.96 -1.07
N MET A 53 -7.38 3.86 0.22
CA MET A 53 -7.31 2.62 0.98
C MET A 53 -8.67 2.24 1.56
N ALA A 54 -8.85 0.99 1.91
CA ALA A 54 -10.06 0.50 2.56
C ALA A 54 -10.25 1.12 3.94
N ALA A 55 -9.15 1.34 4.67
CA ALA A 55 -9.14 1.94 6.00
C ALA A 55 -8.02 2.98 6.12
N PRO A 56 -8.12 3.93 7.07
CA PRO A 56 -7.06 4.89 7.34
C PRO A 56 -5.75 4.20 7.76
N LEU A 57 -4.61 4.77 7.36
CA LEU A 57 -3.31 4.36 7.89
C LEU A 57 -3.08 5.01 9.27
N ALA A 58 -2.38 4.30 10.14
CA ALA A 58 -2.03 4.80 11.47
C ALA A 58 -1.01 5.95 11.42
N ALA A 59 -0.15 5.96 10.40
CA ALA A 59 0.89 6.97 10.21
C ALA A 59 1.24 7.11 8.72
N VAL A 60 1.86 8.22 8.37
CA VAL A 60 2.44 8.41 7.03
C VAL A 60 3.49 7.33 6.80
N PRO A 61 3.42 6.59 5.68
CA PRO A 61 4.36 5.52 5.41
C PRO A 61 5.78 6.05 5.21
N ASN A 62 6.75 5.25 5.61
CA ASN A 62 8.14 5.53 5.30
C ASN A 62 8.39 5.40 3.81
N GLY A 63 9.24 6.28 3.28
CA GLY A 63 9.59 6.25 1.88
C GLY A 63 10.93 6.89 1.61
N PHE A 64 11.44 6.64 0.40
CA PHE A 64 12.69 7.21 -0.07
C PHE A 64 12.62 7.46 -1.58
N ALA A 65 13.39 8.46 -2.02
CA ALA A 65 13.56 8.77 -3.42
C ALA A 65 14.89 8.22 -3.95
N VAL A 66 14.85 7.67 -5.16
CA VAL A 66 16.03 7.21 -5.93
C VAL A 66 16.13 8.08 -7.16
N GLN A 67 17.35 8.52 -7.49
CA GLN A 67 17.57 9.43 -8.60
C GLN A 67 17.86 8.72 -9.93
N THR A 68 18.47 7.55 -9.87
CA THR A 68 18.84 6.79 -11.07
C THR A 68 18.55 5.31 -10.91
N PRO A 69 17.53 4.78 -11.58
CA PRO A 69 16.45 5.48 -12.28
C PRO A 69 15.55 6.27 -11.32
N PRO A 70 14.93 7.38 -11.78
CA PRO A 70 14.12 8.23 -10.90
C PRO A 70 12.86 7.53 -10.45
N ARG A 71 12.70 7.39 -9.12
CA ARG A 71 11.54 6.75 -8.50
C ARG A 71 11.39 7.13 -7.03
N VAL A 72 10.18 7.04 -6.54
CA VAL A 72 9.86 7.15 -5.11
C VAL A 72 9.29 5.82 -4.64
N ALA A 73 9.85 5.25 -3.59
CA ALA A 73 9.35 4.04 -2.96
C ALA A 73 8.71 4.37 -1.62
N LEU A 74 7.54 3.78 -1.35
CA LEU A 74 6.78 3.93 -0.11
C LEU A 74 6.48 2.54 0.44
N ASP A 75 6.75 2.32 1.72
CA ASP A 75 6.47 1.06 2.39
C ASP A 75 5.20 1.18 3.25
N LEU A 76 4.19 0.39 2.92
CA LEU A 76 2.90 0.34 3.60
C LEU A 76 2.80 -0.96 4.40
N PRO A 77 3.03 -0.93 5.72
CA PRO A 77 2.87 -2.12 6.56
C PRO A 77 1.38 -2.45 6.72
N ALA A 78 1.05 -3.73 6.80
CA ALA A 78 -0.30 -4.24 6.99
C ALA A 78 -1.31 -3.75 5.94
N VAL A 79 -0.85 -3.54 4.70
CA VAL A 79 -1.69 -3.11 3.57
C VAL A 79 -1.57 -4.12 2.45
N GLY A 80 -2.69 -4.60 1.97
CA GLY A 80 -2.80 -5.47 0.81
C GLY A 80 -3.04 -4.70 -0.49
N ASN A 81 -3.08 -5.42 -1.59
CA ASN A 81 -3.39 -4.88 -2.92
C ASN A 81 -4.73 -5.42 -3.40
N ALA A 82 -5.79 -4.60 -3.36
CA ALA A 82 -7.11 -4.96 -3.86
C ALA A 82 -7.35 -4.54 -5.32
N LEU A 83 -6.37 -3.90 -5.98
CA LEU A 83 -6.50 -3.51 -7.39
C LEU A 83 -6.42 -4.70 -8.35
N GLY A 84 -5.90 -5.85 -7.90
CA GLY A 84 -5.68 -7.01 -8.76
C GLY A 84 -4.61 -6.80 -9.83
N LYS A 85 -3.84 -5.71 -9.74
CA LYS A 85 -2.77 -5.34 -10.67
C LYS A 85 -1.49 -5.07 -9.89
N SER A 86 -0.36 -5.47 -10.42
CA SER A 86 0.96 -5.17 -9.88
C SER A 86 1.58 -3.88 -10.44
N VAL A 87 0.99 -3.34 -11.50
CA VAL A 87 1.41 -2.08 -12.11
C VAL A 87 0.17 -1.31 -12.56
N VAL A 88 0.16 -0.03 -12.28
CA VAL A 88 -0.83 0.94 -12.77
C VAL A 88 -0.11 1.96 -13.63
N ASP A 89 -0.39 1.96 -14.92
CA ASP A 89 0.15 2.95 -15.86
C ASP A 89 -0.62 4.24 -15.73
N ILE A 90 0.07 5.33 -15.45
CA ILE A 90 -0.49 6.66 -15.32
C ILE A 90 -0.16 7.51 -16.55
N ASN A 91 1.12 7.56 -16.90
CA ASN A 91 1.66 8.32 -18.05
C ASN A 91 1.24 9.80 -18.08
N GLN A 92 1.12 10.40 -16.91
CA GLN A 92 0.73 11.79 -16.75
C GLN A 92 1.87 12.57 -16.09
N GLY A 93 2.17 13.76 -16.60
CA GLY A 93 3.21 14.61 -16.03
C GLY A 93 4.56 13.91 -15.86
N ASN A 94 5.10 13.94 -14.66
CA ASN A 94 6.35 13.28 -14.29
C ASN A 94 6.15 11.78 -13.94
N LEU A 95 4.93 11.36 -13.59
CA LEU A 95 4.63 10.00 -13.19
C LEU A 95 4.37 9.11 -14.41
N ARG A 96 5.17 8.06 -14.56
CA ARG A 96 4.99 7.05 -15.62
C ARG A 96 4.01 5.97 -15.17
N SER A 97 4.31 5.34 -14.05
CA SER A 97 3.54 4.22 -13.52
C SER A 97 3.77 4.07 -12.01
N VAL A 98 2.87 3.35 -11.39
CA VAL A 98 3.00 2.91 -9.99
C VAL A 98 3.09 1.40 -9.98
N ALA A 99 4.21 0.86 -9.55
CA ALA A 99 4.38 -0.57 -9.32
C ALA A 99 4.00 -0.91 -7.87
N ILE A 100 3.34 -2.03 -7.69
CA ILE A 100 2.81 -2.50 -6.42
C ILE A 100 3.41 -3.88 -6.15
N ALA A 101 4.33 -3.95 -5.20
CA ALA A 101 4.96 -5.20 -4.79
C ALA A 101 4.46 -5.58 -3.40
N GLN A 102 3.80 -6.70 -3.29
CA GLN A 102 3.35 -7.24 -2.02
C GLN A 102 4.29 -8.35 -1.55
N ALA A 103 4.72 -8.28 -0.31
CA ALA A 103 5.57 -9.26 0.34
C ALA A 103 5.08 -9.49 1.78
N GLY A 104 4.40 -10.63 1.98
CA GLY A 104 3.77 -10.93 3.25
C GLY A 104 2.66 -9.93 3.58
N ASP A 105 2.77 -9.31 4.74
CA ASP A 105 1.83 -8.34 5.28
C ASP A 105 2.11 -6.89 4.85
N ARG A 106 3.13 -6.65 4.04
CA ARG A 106 3.49 -5.30 3.58
C ARG A 106 3.39 -5.15 2.08
N THR A 107 3.03 -3.95 1.67
CA THR A 107 3.03 -3.55 0.27
C THR A 107 4.02 -2.42 0.05
N ARG A 108 4.87 -2.56 -0.95
CA ARG A 108 5.73 -1.49 -1.42
C ARG A 108 5.16 -0.88 -2.68
N LEU A 109 4.92 0.42 -2.65
CA LEU A 109 4.60 1.20 -3.84
C LEU A 109 5.87 1.81 -4.40
N VAL A 110 6.07 1.68 -5.71
CA VAL A 110 7.16 2.32 -6.42
C VAL A 110 6.59 3.21 -7.51
N LEU A 111 6.67 4.51 -7.29
CA LEU A 111 6.29 5.53 -8.26
C LEU A 111 7.46 5.71 -9.23
N ASN A 112 7.31 5.25 -10.45
CA ASN A 112 8.33 5.40 -11.50
C ASN A 112 8.16 6.75 -12.19
N LEU A 113 9.21 7.55 -12.16
CA LEU A 113 9.20 8.93 -12.64
C LEU A 113 9.95 9.07 -13.96
N ARG A 114 9.73 10.17 -14.65
CA ARG A 114 10.52 10.57 -15.85
C ARG A 114 11.79 11.30 -15.44
N GLN A 115 11.68 12.12 -14.39
CA GLN A 115 12.76 12.91 -13.83
C GLN A 115 12.74 12.80 -12.31
N SER A 116 13.91 12.95 -11.68
CA SER A 116 14.03 13.00 -10.24
C SER A 116 13.19 14.12 -9.66
N SER A 117 12.51 13.86 -8.57
CA SER A 117 11.57 14.77 -7.94
C SER A 117 11.65 14.62 -6.44
N SER A 118 11.55 15.70 -5.70
CA SER A 118 11.22 15.63 -4.28
C SER A 118 9.77 15.24 -4.14
N TYR A 119 9.44 14.63 -3.01
CA TYR A 119 8.07 14.26 -2.73
C TYR A 119 7.68 14.61 -1.30
N ARG A 120 6.38 14.79 -1.11
CA ARG A 120 5.76 14.92 0.21
C ARG A 120 4.61 13.94 0.28
N ALA A 121 4.46 13.27 1.41
CA ALA A 121 3.37 12.34 1.65
C ALA A 121 2.54 12.82 2.84
N GLU A 122 1.22 12.80 2.69
CA GLU A 122 0.25 13.24 3.69
C GLU A 122 -0.91 12.25 3.76
N LEU A 123 -1.52 12.13 4.94
CA LEU A 123 -2.73 11.34 5.14
C LEU A 123 -3.96 12.24 5.20
N GLN A 124 -4.96 11.92 4.38
CA GLN A 124 -6.26 12.57 4.37
C GLN A 124 -7.35 11.51 4.59
N GLY A 125 -7.67 11.20 5.85
CA GLY A 125 -8.54 10.10 6.19
C GLY A 125 -7.96 8.76 5.71
N LYS A 126 -8.65 8.07 4.82
CA LYS A 126 -8.19 6.81 4.21
C LYS A 126 -7.44 6.99 2.88
N VAL A 127 -7.09 8.22 2.53
CA VAL A 127 -6.35 8.54 1.31
C VAL A 127 -4.94 8.96 1.67
N LEU A 128 -3.95 8.28 1.11
CA LEU A 128 -2.56 8.71 1.11
C LEU A 128 -2.36 9.62 -0.10
N VAL A 129 -1.98 10.86 0.15
CA VAL A 129 -1.70 11.86 -0.87
C VAL A 129 -0.19 12.01 -0.99
N VAL A 130 0.35 11.77 -2.18
CA VAL A 130 1.76 11.96 -2.50
C VAL A 130 1.89 13.10 -3.50
N VAL A 131 2.53 14.17 -3.09
CA VAL A 131 2.81 15.32 -3.95
C VAL A 131 4.22 15.18 -4.49
N LEU A 132 4.35 15.13 -5.80
CA LEU A 132 5.62 15.13 -6.51
C LEU A 132 5.90 16.58 -6.96
N GLU A 133 6.94 17.16 -6.39
CA GLU A 133 7.36 18.52 -6.74
C GLU A 133 8.17 18.49 -8.02
N ASN A 134 7.76 19.26 -9.02
CA ASN A 134 8.56 19.41 -10.21
C ASN A 134 9.83 20.18 -9.84
N ASN A 135 10.96 19.48 -9.76
CA ASN A 135 12.27 20.08 -9.53
C ASN A 135 12.71 20.83 -10.80
N ALA A 136 12.10 21.97 -11.03
CA ALA A 136 12.74 23.02 -11.82
C ALA A 136 13.73 23.72 -10.89
N ALA A 137 14.99 23.29 -10.92
CA ALA A 137 16.16 23.79 -10.18
C ALA A 137 16.24 23.44 -8.67
N PRO A 138 17.44 23.19 -8.13
CA PRO A 138 17.66 23.09 -6.69
C PRO A 138 17.60 24.50 -6.10
N GLY A 139 16.39 24.96 -5.85
CA GLY A 139 16.10 26.21 -5.14
C GLY A 139 15.91 25.88 -3.68
N MET A 140 16.94 26.10 -2.90
CA MET A 140 16.98 26.46 -1.49
C MET A 140 15.79 25.94 -0.66
N ALA A 141 16.07 24.96 0.18
CA ALA A 141 15.30 24.76 1.39
C ALA A 141 15.06 26.14 2.01
N ALA A 142 13.80 26.54 2.15
CA ALA A 142 13.44 27.68 2.96
C ALA A 142 13.82 27.32 4.40
N SER A 143 15.05 27.61 4.77
CA SER A 143 15.43 27.79 6.14
C SER A 143 14.62 28.98 6.64
N THR A 144 13.68 28.70 7.53
CA THR A 144 13.10 29.71 8.39
C THR A 144 14.19 30.16 9.36
N GLY A 145 15.11 30.93 8.83
CA GLY A 145 16.13 31.67 9.60
C GLY A 145 15.61 33.07 9.80
N GLU A 146 15.45 33.44 11.08
CA GLU A 146 15.20 34.80 11.50
C GLU A 146 16.13 35.78 10.81
N PRO A 147 15.67 37.01 10.49
CA PRO A 147 16.53 38.04 9.96
C PRO A 147 17.52 38.44 11.04
N VAL A 148 18.78 38.04 10.89
CA VAL A 148 19.88 38.59 11.66
C VAL A 148 20.05 40.05 11.26
N HIS A 149 19.63 40.91 12.16
CA HIS A 149 19.85 42.34 12.09
C HIS A 149 21.38 42.61 12.17
N PHE A 150 22.01 42.85 11.05
CA PHE A 150 23.36 43.41 11.07
C PHE A 150 23.26 44.88 11.44
N ALA A 151 23.57 45.19 12.66
CA ALA A 151 23.82 46.57 13.10
C ALA A 151 25.04 47.10 12.34
N ALA A 152 24.81 48.09 11.50
CA ALA A 152 25.89 48.83 10.87
C ALA A 152 26.68 49.53 11.95
N ALA A 153 27.92 49.09 12.18
CA ALA A 153 28.90 49.86 12.95
C ALA A 153 29.29 51.05 12.12
N GLN A 154 28.80 52.20 12.51
CA GLN A 154 29.33 53.46 12.02
C GLN A 154 30.68 53.67 12.69
N ASN A 155 31.73 53.60 11.92
CA ASN A 155 33.04 54.09 12.33
C ASN A 155 33.27 55.49 11.76
N ARG A 156 33.54 56.39 12.66
CA ARG A 156 34.02 57.70 12.39
C ARG A 156 35.46 57.68 11.89
#